data_796e6d4817f9caf0130303a179d15ac9
#
_entry.id   796e6d4817f9caf0130303a179d15ac9
#
_cell.length_a   1.000
_cell.length_b   1.000
_cell.length_c   1.000
_cell.angle_alpha   90.00
_cell.angle_beta   90.00
_cell.angle_gamma   90.00
#
_symmetry.space_group_name_H-M   'P 1'
#
loop_
_entity.id
_entity.type
_entity.pdbx_description
1 polymer ?
#
loop_
_entity_poly.entity_id
_entity_poly.type
_entity_poly.pdbx_seq_one_letter_code
_entity_poly.pdbx_strand_id
1 'polypeptide(L)'
;MKNSVIIVDDQTLFAEGIKSILISTGNFIVKGIASSGLECLGLIDKNKPGLIIINSSIGEISGIDILKIIREHKMPIKILFISSEINVNVSIDALNYNVDGLILKNSSLSDFLSAINSILEDNQFIHPFILDAVNSYLAQTDNCKKTTLTKRETQILKIGLHNTPPFHSDQYPGSGQEEEIAF
;
A
#
# COMPACT_ATOMS: atom_id res chain seq x y z
N MET A 1 23.18 5.97 -4.83
CA MET A 1 22.55 5.47 -6.09
C MET A 1 21.08 5.89 -6.07
N LYS A 2 20.47 6.23 -7.23
CA LYS A 2 19.02 6.53 -7.27
C LYS A 2 18.23 5.24 -7.30
N ASN A 3 17.11 5.20 -6.56
CA ASN A 3 16.21 4.05 -6.52
C ASN A 3 15.40 3.95 -7.82
N SER A 4 15.40 2.78 -8.46
CA SER A 4 14.63 2.53 -9.69
C SER A 4 13.21 2.13 -9.34
N VAL A 5 12.21 2.81 -9.94
CA VAL A 5 10.79 2.64 -9.63
C VAL A 5 9.98 2.35 -10.88
N ILE A 6 9.02 1.44 -10.77
CA ILE A 6 7.91 1.27 -11.72
C ILE A 6 6.62 1.70 -11.01
N ILE A 7 5.77 2.42 -11.74
CA ILE A 7 4.45 2.84 -11.29
C ILE A 7 3.40 2.05 -12.06
N VAL A 8 2.41 1.51 -11.37
CA VAL A 8 1.36 0.69 -11.99
C VAL A 8 0.00 1.21 -11.54
N ASP A 9 -0.67 1.92 -12.43
CA ASP A 9 -2.00 2.48 -12.19
C ASP A 9 -2.69 2.72 -13.54
N ASP A 10 -3.95 2.34 -13.65
CA ASP A 10 -4.79 2.57 -14.82
C ASP A 10 -5.27 4.03 -14.94
N GLN A 11 -5.16 4.80 -13.86
CA GLN A 11 -5.45 6.23 -13.83
C GLN A 11 -4.19 7.03 -14.23
N THR A 12 -4.08 7.33 -15.52
CA THR A 12 -2.89 7.99 -16.12
C THR A 12 -2.48 9.27 -15.38
N LEU A 13 -3.43 10.13 -15.03
CA LEU A 13 -3.14 11.40 -14.36
C LEU A 13 -2.53 11.16 -12.97
N PHE A 14 -3.02 10.17 -12.23
CA PHE A 14 -2.49 9.81 -10.91
C PHE A 14 -1.07 9.25 -11.03
N ALA A 15 -0.84 8.35 -11.98
CA ALA A 15 0.48 7.77 -12.24
C ALA A 15 1.53 8.82 -12.62
N GLU A 16 1.17 9.77 -13.51
CA GLU A 16 2.06 10.88 -13.88
C GLU A 16 2.29 11.86 -12.71
N GLY A 17 1.29 12.06 -11.84
CA GLY A 17 1.43 12.82 -10.59
C GLY A 17 2.47 12.19 -9.66
N ILE A 18 2.37 10.89 -9.39
CA ILE A 18 3.36 10.14 -8.59
C ILE A 18 4.76 10.25 -9.22
N LYS A 19 4.87 10.06 -10.54
CA LYS A 19 6.14 10.20 -11.26
C LYS A 19 6.75 11.58 -11.04
N SER A 20 5.96 12.64 -11.18
CA SER A 20 6.43 14.01 -10.98
C SER A 20 6.93 14.24 -9.55
N ILE A 21 6.21 13.73 -8.54
CA ILE A 21 6.61 13.77 -7.14
C ILE A 21 7.95 13.06 -6.95
N LEU A 22 8.08 11.82 -7.42
CA LEU A 22 9.31 11.04 -7.25
C LEU A 22 10.52 11.71 -7.93
N ILE A 23 10.36 12.24 -9.13
CA ILE A 23 11.42 12.94 -9.85
C ILE A 23 11.85 14.21 -9.10
N SER A 24 10.91 14.96 -8.53
CA SER A 24 11.19 16.20 -7.80
C SER A 24 12.05 15.99 -6.54
N THR A 25 11.98 14.81 -5.90
CA THR A 25 12.85 14.47 -4.77
C THR A 25 14.32 14.29 -5.15
N GLY A 26 14.62 14.06 -6.43
CA GLY A 26 15.98 13.79 -6.91
C GLY A 26 16.54 12.39 -6.61
N ASN A 27 15.84 11.58 -5.81
CA ASN A 27 16.30 10.29 -5.28
C ASN A 27 15.84 9.07 -6.09
N PHE A 28 14.93 9.26 -7.05
CA PHE A 28 14.32 8.19 -7.82
C PHE A 28 14.54 8.32 -9.31
N ILE A 29 14.50 7.17 -10.00
CA ILE A 29 14.42 7.07 -11.46
C ILE A 29 13.20 6.23 -11.80
N VAL A 30 12.17 6.85 -12.37
CA VAL A 30 10.99 6.13 -12.85
C VAL A 30 11.34 5.45 -14.16
N LYS A 31 11.34 4.12 -14.18
CA LYS A 31 11.72 3.25 -15.30
C LYS A 31 10.56 2.98 -16.26
N GLY A 32 9.34 3.20 -15.81
CA GLY A 32 8.14 3.06 -16.62
C GLY A 32 6.89 3.25 -15.80
N ILE A 33 5.80 3.51 -16.51
CA ILE A 33 4.43 3.47 -16.01
C ILE A 33 3.74 2.34 -16.76
N ALA A 34 3.01 1.49 -16.05
CA ALA A 34 2.17 0.45 -16.60
C ALA A 34 0.72 0.75 -16.25
N SER A 35 -0.19 0.47 -17.18
CA SER A 35 -1.65 0.59 -16.99
C SER A 35 -2.31 -0.73 -16.62
N SER A 36 -1.55 -1.83 -16.66
CA SER A 36 -2.03 -3.19 -16.39
C SER A 36 -0.97 -4.06 -15.75
N GLY A 37 -1.41 -5.17 -15.12
CA GLY A 37 -0.50 -6.14 -14.54
C GLY A 37 0.41 -6.80 -15.58
N LEU A 38 -0.08 -7.05 -16.79
CA LEU A 38 0.73 -7.63 -17.86
C LEU A 38 1.87 -6.69 -18.29
N GLU A 39 1.58 -5.41 -18.48
CA GLU A 39 2.61 -4.39 -18.76
C GLU A 39 3.61 -4.28 -17.61
N CYS A 40 3.14 -4.36 -16.36
CA CYS A 40 4.00 -4.34 -15.19
C CYS A 40 5.01 -5.49 -15.23
N LEU A 41 4.58 -6.72 -15.50
CA LEU A 41 5.47 -7.88 -15.60
C LEU A 41 6.52 -7.71 -16.69
N GLY A 42 6.14 -7.18 -17.86
CA GLY A 42 7.07 -6.85 -18.95
C GLY A 42 8.12 -5.79 -18.55
N LEU A 43 7.69 -4.77 -17.78
CA LEU A 43 8.59 -3.73 -17.26
C LEU A 43 9.52 -4.27 -16.17
N ILE A 44 9.07 -5.18 -15.31
CA ILE A 44 9.89 -5.84 -14.28
C ILE A 44 11.03 -6.60 -14.92
N ASP A 45 10.72 -7.43 -15.92
CA ASP A 45 11.73 -8.24 -16.61
C ASP A 45 12.80 -7.37 -17.28
N LYS A 46 12.38 -6.32 -17.98
CA LYS A 46 13.26 -5.40 -18.69
C LYS A 46 14.11 -4.53 -17.77
N ASN A 47 13.56 -4.02 -16.68
CA ASN A 47 14.17 -2.93 -15.90
C ASN A 47 14.70 -3.37 -14.54
N LYS A 48 14.26 -4.51 -14.02
CA LYS A 48 14.61 -5.03 -12.68
C LYS A 48 14.56 -3.92 -11.61
N PRO A 49 13.36 -3.35 -11.34
CA PRO A 49 13.23 -2.21 -10.43
C PRO A 49 13.54 -2.61 -9.00
N GLY A 50 13.94 -1.63 -8.18
CA GLY A 50 14.07 -1.82 -6.73
C GLY A 50 12.73 -1.62 -5.99
N LEU A 51 11.81 -0.83 -6.56
CA LEU A 51 10.51 -0.52 -5.97
C LEU A 51 9.42 -0.56 -7.04
N ILE A 52 8.27 -1.10 -6.71
CA ILE A 52 7.03 -0.99 -7.49
C ILE A 52 5.99 -0.29 -6.64
N ILE A 53 5.38 0.74 -7.20
CA ILE A 53 4.21 1.42 -6.64
C ILE A 53 3.02 0.99 -7.47
N ILE A 54 2.07 0.28 -6.86
CA ILE A 54 1.01 -0.38 -7.59
C ILE A 54 -0.37 -0.11 -7.01
N ASN A 55 -1.32 0.27 -7.87
CA ASN A 55 -2.73 0.29 -7.51
C ASN A 55 -3.20 -1.14 -7.19
N SER A 56 -3.79 -1.36 -6.02
CA SER A 56 -4.26 -2.68 -5.59
C SER A 56 -5.34 -3.28 -6.50
N SER A 57 -6.08 -2.42 -7.22
CA SER A 57 -7.23 -2.79 -8.06
C SER A 57 -6.94 -2.47 -9.53
N ILE A 58 -6.06 -3.25 -10.17
CA ILE A 58 -5.75 -3.11 -11.60
C ILE A 58 -6.17 -4.37 -12.35
N GLY A 59 -6.87 -4.18 -13.49
CA GLY A 59 -7.13 -5.13 -14.56
C GLY A 59 -7.32 -6.61 -14.17
N GLU A 60 -7.02 -7.50 -15.13
CA GLU A 60 -7.18 -8.96 -14.98
C GLU A 60 -6.11 -9.59 -14.08
N ILE A 61 -4.85 -9.12 -14.18
CA ILE A 61 -3.77 -9.51 -13.28
C ILE A 61 -3.74 -8.46 -12.17
N SER A 62 -4.20 -8.83 -10.99
CA SER A 62 -4.30 -7.93 -9.84
C SER A 62 -2.94 -7.58 -9.23
N GLY A 63 -2.89 -6.52 -8.41
CA GLY A 63 -1.69 -6.20 -7.64
C GLY A 63 -1.25 -7.35 -6.73
N ILE A 64 -2.20 -8.12 -6.18
CA ILE A 64 -1.92 -9.31 -5.36
C ILE A 64 -1.23 -10.40 -6.18
N ASP A 65 -1.64 -10.63 -7.43
CA ASP A 65 -1.02 -11.65 -8.27
C ASP A 65 0.42 -11.27 -8.62
N ILE A 66 0.69 -10.00 -8.87
CA ILE A 66 2.07 -9.49 -9.06
C ILE A 66 2.89 -9.67 -7.80
N LEU A 67 2.35 -9.35 -6.61
CA LEU A 67 3.02 -9.56 -5.33
C LEU A 67 3.38 -11.04 -5.13
N LYS A 68 2.45 -11.96 -5.40
CA LYS A 68 2.69 -13.41 -5.34
C LYS A 68 3.85 -13.82 -6.25
N ILE A 69 3.80 -13.43 -7.52
CA ILE A 69 4.85 -13.75 -8.50
C ILE A 69 6.22 -13.26 -8.00
N ILE A 70 6.30 -12.02 -7.53
CA ILE A 70 7.55 -11.43 -7.03
C ILE A 70 8.08 -12.22 -5.82
N ARG A 71 7.22 -12.60 -4.88
CA ARG A 71 7.62 -13.35 -3.68
C ARG A 71 7.98 -14.79 -3.97
N GLU A 72 7.24 -15.48 -4.82
CA GLU A 72 7.52 -16.86 -5.26
C GLU A 72 8.88 -16.96 -5.97
N HIS A 73 9.20 -16.00 -6.83
CA HIS A 73 10.48 -15.95 -7.53
C HIS A 73 11.60 -15.29 -6.71
N LYS A 74 11.33 -14.94 -5.45
CA LYS A 74 12.30 -14.30 -4.52
C LYS A 74 13.01 -13.08 -5.12
N MET A 75 12.28 -12.31 -5.92
CA MET A 75 12.82 -11.08 -6.51
C MET A 75 13.04 -10.03 -5.41
N PRO A 76 14.21 -9.35 -5.38
CA PRO A 76 14.51 -8.33 -4.38
C PRO A 76 13.83 -6.99 -4.73
N ILE A 77 12.52 -7.02 -4.87
CA ILE A 77 11.70 -5.88 -5.27
C ILE A 77 10.78 -5.50 -4.11
N LYS A 78 10.84 -4.25 -3.70
CA LYS A 78 9.92 -3.66 -2.73
C LYS A 78 8.59 -3.31 -3.40
N ILE A 79 7.49 -3.46 -2.66
CA ILE A 79 6.14 -3.20 -3.19
C ILE A 79 5.38 -2.30 -2.23
N LEU A 80 4.96 -1.15 -2.75
CA LEU A 80 4.01 -0.24 -2.11
C LEU A 80 2.67 -0.34 -2.83
N PHE A 81 1.65 -0.85 -2.14
CA PHE A 81 0.28 -0.80 -2.62
C PHE A 81 -0.35 0.55 -2.32
N ILE A 82 -1.01 1.12 -3.33
CA ILE A 82 -1.88 2.29 -3.17
C ILE A 82 -3.31 1.87 -3.51
N SER A 83 -4.26 2.19 -2.64
CA SER A 83 -5.67 1.85 -2.82
C SER A 83 -6.56 3.09 -2.76
N SER A 84 -7.62 3.14 -3.56
CA SER A 84 -8.62 4.21 -3.50
C SER A 84 -9.50 4.10 -2.26
N GLU A 85 -9.70 2.87 -1.77
CA GLU A 85 -10.55 2.54 -0.64
C GLU A 85 -9.92 1.43 0.22
N ILE A 86 -10.40 1.29 1.45
CA ILE A 86 -9.97 0.22 2.34
C ILE A 86 -10.72 -1.06 1.98
N ASN A 87 -10.04 -1.99 1.31
CA ASN A 87 -10.53 -3.34 1.12
C ASN A 87 -9.79 -4.28 2.08
N VAL A 88 -10.47 -4.66 3.16
CA VAL A 88 -9.86 -5.45 4.24
C VAL A 88 -9.34 -6.80 3.75
N ASN A 89 -10.08 -7.49 2.87
CA ASN A 89 -9.66 -8.80 2.35
C ASN A 89 -8.38 -8.67 1.51
N VAL A 90 -8.33 -7.68 0.60
CA VAL A 90 -7.14 -7.40 -0.22
C VAL A 90 -5.96 -6.99 0.68
N SER A 91 -6.21 -6.22 1.74
CA SER A 91 -5.17 -5.84 2.70
C SER A 91 -4.62 -7.04 3.46
N ILE A 92 -5.48 -7.96 3.93
CA ILE A 92 -5.08 -9.20 4.59
C ILE A 92 -4.26 -10.08 3.62
N ASP A 93 -4.72 -10.24 2.39
CA ASP A 93 -3.98 -11.01 1.38
C ASP A 93 -2.60 -10.40 1.12
N ALA A 94 -2.51 -9.09 0.94
CA ALA A 94 -1.24 -8.39 0.75
C ALA A 94 -0.29 -8.61 1.94
N LEU A 95 -0.79 -8.52 3.17
CA LEU A 95 -0.02 -8.78 4.39
C LEU A 95 0.44 -10.24 4.46
N ASN A 96 -0.41 -11.19 4.08
CA ASN A 96 -0.06 -12.62 4.03
C ASN A 96 1.07 -12.92 3.04
N TYR A 97 1.17 -12.16 1.96
CA TYR A 97 2.25 -12.25 0.97
C TYR A 97 3.43 -11.30 1.26
N ASN A 98 3.54 -10.74 2.48
CA ASN A 98 4.63 -9.85 2.89
C ASN A 98 4.78 -8.62 1.96
N VAL A 99 3.69 -7.88 1.74
CA VAL A 99 3.79 -6.57 1.11
C VAL A 99 4.66 -5.64 1.96
N ASP A 100 5.46 -4.79 1.32
CA ASP A 100 6.32 -3.87 2.06
C ASP A 100 5.56 -2.63 2.53
N GLY A 101 4.51 -2.19 1.81
CA GLY A 101 3.67 -1.08 2.25
C GLY A 101 2.26 -1.07 1.70
N LEU A 102 1.35 -0.49 2.50
CA LEU A 102 -0.06 -0.24 2.16
C LEU A 102 -0.42 1.20 2.51
N ILE A 103 -0.88 1.98 1.52
CA ILE A 103 -1.37 3.35 1.72
C ILE A 103 -2.66 3.60 0.92
N LEU A 104 -3.31 4.72 1.19
CA LEU A 104 -4.50 5.16 0.45
C LEU A 104 -4.13 6.23 -0.59
N LYS A 105 -4.88 6.30 -1.71
CA LYS A 105 -4.69 7.34 -2.75
C LYS A 105 -4.92 8.76 -2.22
N ASN A 106 -5.71 8.91 -1.17
CA ASN A 106 -5.97 10.20 -0.50
C ASN A 106 -4.99 10.48 0.66
N SER A 107 -3.96 9.68 0.85
CA SER A 107 -2.90 9.95 1.84
C SER A 107 -2.17 11.24 1.49
N SER A 108 -1.65 11.92 2.52
CA SER A 108 -0.86 13.13 2.31
C SER A 108 0.45 12.84 1.58
N LEU A 109 1.05 13.87 0.97
CA LEU A 109 2.38 13.74 0.37
C LEU A 109 3.44 13.31 1.39
N SER A 110 3.33 13.78 2.63
CA SER A 110 4.25 13.39 3.71
C SER A 110 4.12 11.90 4.04
N ASP A 111 2.90 11.36 4.13
CA ASP A 111 2.67 9.94 4.40
C ASP A 111 3.20 9.07 3.26
N PHE A 112 2.97 9.49 2.01
CA PHE A 112 3.49 8.81 0.82
C PHE A 112 5.02 8.71 0.83
N LEU A 113 5.71 9.84 1.10
CA LEU A 113 7.17 9.85 1.15
C LEU A 113 7.70 9.08 2.37
N SER A 114 7.03 9.17 3.51
CA SER A 114 7.37 8.39 4.71
C SER A 114 7.23 6.89 4.48
N ALA A 115 6.16 6.46 3.80
CA ALA A 115 5.96 5.07 3.42
C ALA A 115 7.12 4.54 2.56
N ILE A 116 7.49 5.30 1.52
CA ILE A 116 8.59 4.89 0.63
C ILE A 116 9.91 4.83 1.38
N ASN A 117 10.24 5.82 2.22
CA ASN A 117 11.48 5.82 2.99
C ASN A 117 11.53 4.62 3.95
N SER A 118 10.45 4.36 4.67
CA SER A 118 10.33 3.22 5.57
C SER A 118 10.59 1.89 4.83
N ILE A 119 9.97 1.71 3.67
CA ILE A 119 10.11 0.51 2.83
C ILE A 119 11.55 0.33 2.34
N LEU A 120 12.22 1.42 1.96
CA LEU A 120 13.61 1.39 1.49
C LEU A 120 14.61 1.10 2.61
N GLU A 121 14.23 1.35 3.87
CA GLU A 121 14.97 0.99 5.08
C GLU A 121 14.61 -0.41 5.61
N ASP A 122 13.98 -1.25 4.79
CA ASP A 122 13.51 -2.60 5.14
C ASP A 122 12.44 -2.66 6.24
N ASN A 123 11.77 -1.55 6.52
CA ASN A 123 10.63 -1.49 7.43
C ASN A 123 9.32 -1.61 6.66
N GLN A 124 8.36 -2.34 7.22
CA GLN A 124 7.00 -2.38 6.67
C GLN A 124 6.23 -1.11 7.05
N PHE A 125 5.49 -0.53 6.10
CA PHE A 125 4.62 0.62 6.35
C PHE A 125 3.16 0.27 6.04
N ILE A 126 2.28 0.42 7.01
CA ILE A 126 0.83 0.24 6.83
C ILE A 126 0.14 1.50 7.32
N HIS A 127 -0.67 2.10 6.44
CA HIS A 127 -1.44 3.29 6.80
C HIS A 127 -2.34 2.98 8.01
N PRO A 128 -2.40 3.86 9.04
CA PRO A 128 -3.13 3.58 10.29
C PRO A 128 -4.58 3.15 10.07
N PHE A 129 -5.32 3.80 9.18
CA PHE A 129 -6.72 3.44 8.90
C PHE A 129 -6.88 2.05 8.29
N ILE A 130 -5.93 1.61 7.46
CA ILE A 130 -5.93 0.24 6.92
C ILE A 130 -5.67 -0.75 8.06
N LEU A 131 -4.71 -0.45 8.91
CA LEU A 131 -4.36 -1.29 10.05
C LEU A 131 -5.54 -1.44 11.03
N ASP A 132 -6.20 -0.34 11.37
CA ASP A 132 -7.37 -0.33 12.25
C ASP A 132 -8.54 -1.14 11.67
N ALA A 133 -8.79 -1.01 10.35
CA ALA A 133 -9.83 -1.78 9.69
C ALA A 133 -9.52 -3.29 9.69
N VAL A 134 -8.28 -3.68 9.42
CA VAL A 134 -7.84 -5.08 9.47
C VAL A 134 -7.95 -5.64 10.89
N ASN A 135 -7.47 -4.92 11.90
CA ASN A 135 -7.54 -5.35 13.30
C ASN A 135 -9.00 -5.50 13.78
N SER A 136 -9.87 -4.55 13.40
CA SER A 136 -11.30 -4.61 13.73
C SER A 136 -11.98 -5.82 13.09
N TYR A 137 -11.66 -6.14 11.85
CA TYR A 137 -12.20 -7.31 11.16
C TYR A 137 -11.71 -8.62 11.80
N LEU A 138 -10.43 -8.72 12.11
CA LEU A 138 -9.87 -9.92 12.77
C LEU A 138 -10.48 -10.14 14.15
N ALA A 139 -10.66 -9.09 14.95
CA ALA A 139 -11.30 -9.18 16.27
C ALA A 139 -12.77 -9.64 16.20
N GLN A 140 -13.51 -9.28 15.14
CA GLN A 140 -14.88 -9.74 14.92
C GLN A 140 -14.94 -11.22 14.51
N THR A 141 -13.98 -11.66 13.69
CA THR A 141 -13.91 -13.06 13.23
C THR A 141 -13.46 -14.01 14.34
N ASP A 142 -12.59 -13.58 15.25
CA ASP A 142 -12.13 -14.36 16.40
C ASP A 142 -13.25 -14.58 17.45
N ASN A 143 -14.15 -13.62 17.61
CA ASN A 143 -15.33 -13.79 18.45
C ASN A 143 -16.32 -14.85 17.91
N CYS A 144 -16.25 -15.15 16.60
CA CYS A 144 -17.07 -16.19 15.95
C CYS A 144 -16.42 -17.57 15.91
N LYS A 145 -15.08 -17.64 16.07
CA LYS A 145 -14.32 -18.89 16.07
C LYS A 145 -13.39 -18.90 17.28
N LYS A 146 -13.71 -19.68 18.31
CA LYS A 146 -12.73 -20.10 19.33
C LYS A 146 -11.63 -20.96 18.68
N THR A 147 -10.76 -20.36 17.90
CA THR A 147 -9.62 -21.03 17.28
C THR A 147 -8.40 -20.11 17.38
N THR A 148 -7.31 -20.64 17.87
CA THR A 148 -6.02 -19.98 18.07
C THR A 148 -5.58 -19.18 16.84
N LEU A 149 -5.27 -17.89 17.06
CA LEU A 149 -4.63 -17.00 16.09
C LEU A 149 -3.43 -17.70 15.41
N THR A 150 -3.37 -17.64 14.11
CA THR A 150 -2.19 -18.11 13.38
C THR A 150 -0.97 -17.25 13.77
N LYS A 151 0.24 -17.82 13.67
CA LYS A 151 1.49 -17.09 13.96
C LYS A 151 1.57 -15.74 13.23
N ARG A 152 0.88 -15.62 12.12
CA ARG A 152 0.89 -14.43 11.24
C ARG A 152 -0.11 -13.37 11.67
N GLU A 153 -1.29 -13.75 12.11
CA GLU A 153 -2.27 -12.84 12.71
C GLU A 153 -1.70 -12.21 13.98
N THR A 154 -0.96 -13.00 14.77
CA THR A 154 -0.20 -12.51 15.94
C THR A 154 0.90 -11.51 15.52
N GLN A 155 1.51 -11.68 14.36
CA GLN A 155 2.56 -10.78 13.84
C GLN A 155 1.95 -9.45 13.36
N ILE A 156 0.78 -9.46 12.72
CA ILE A 156 0.05 -8.25 12.30
C ILE A 156 -0.31 -7.40 13.53
N LEU A 157 -0.82 -8.02 14.59
CA LEU A 157 -1.12 -7.34 15.85
C LEU A 157 0.12 -6.69 16.50
N LYS A 158 1.29 -7.32 16.40
CA LYS A 158 2.55 -6.77 16.90
C LYS A 158 3.04 -5.57 16.10
N ILE A 159 2.85 -5.54 14.78
CA ILE A 159 3.22 -4.41 13.92
C ILE A 159 2.42 -3.16 14.32
N GLY A 160 1.13 -3.31 14.62
CA GLY A 160 0.27 -2.22 15.09
C GLY A 160 0.73 -1.58 16.40
N LEU A 161 1.41 -2.34 17.27
CA LEU A 161 1.90 -1.85 18.57
C LEU A 161 3.23 -1.08 18.46
N HIS A 162 4.00 -1.24 17.37
CA HIS A 162 5.32 -0.64 17.22
C HIS A 162 5.37 0.56 16.26
N ASN A 163 4.37 0.73 15.39
CA ASN A 163 4.38 1.70 14.29
C ASN A 163 3.31 2.80 14.40
N THR A 164 2.79 3.11 15.57
CA THR A 164 1.93 4.29 15.75
C THR A 164 2.80 5.53 15.96
N PRO A 165 3.00 6.39 14.92
CA PRO A 165 3.46 7.75 15.17
C PRO A 165 2.39 8.47 16.03
N PRO A 166 2.77 9.46 16.85
CA PRO A 166 1.79 10.19 17.65
C PRO A 166 0.75 10.82 16.73
N PHE A 167 -0.49 10.42 16.93
CA PHE A 167 -1.64 10.92 16.19
C PHE A 167 -1.86 12.40 16.53
N HIS A 168 -1.62 13.28 15.57
CA HIS A 168 -2.07 14.67 15.65
C HIS A 168 -3.50 14.74 15.12
N SER A 169 -4.47 14.78 16.02
CA SER A 169 -5.91 14.88 15.74
C SER A 169 -6.35 16.13 14.97
N ASP A 170 -5.45 17.08 14.76
CA ASP A 170 -5.77 18.41 14.24
C ASP A 170 -5.77 18.52 12.71
N GLN A 171 -5.47 17.43 11.98
CA GLN A 171 -5.39 17.46 10.51
C GLN A 171 -6.62 16.94 9.76
N TYR A 172 -7.62 16.42 10.46
CA TYR A 172 -8.87 15.97 9.82
C TYR A 172 -10.08 16.57 10.53
N PRO A 173 -10.69 17.64 9.98
CA PRO A 173 -11.97 18.14 10.50
C PRO A 173 -13.02 17.05 10.29
N GLY A 174 -13.57 16.57 11.40
CA GLY A 174 -14.65 15.61 11.43
C GLY A 174 -15.84 16.04 10.57
N SER A 175 -16.34 15.12 9.77
CA SER A 175 -17.63 15.20 9.12
C SER A 175 -18.74 15.22 10.20
N GLY A 176 -19.14 16.40 10.58
CA GLY A 176 -20.19 16.64 11.56
C GLY A 176 -20.83 17.98 11.33
N GLN A 177 -21.65 18.09 10.28
CA GLN A 177 -22.81 18.97 10.26
C GLN A 177 -23.82 18.40 9.28
N GLU A 178 -24.83 17.75 9.84
CA GLU A 178 -26.12 17.57 9.18
C GLU A 178 -26.72 18.97 9.01
N GLU A 179 -26.69 19.52 7.80
CA GLU A 179 -27.56 20.64 7.44
C GLU A 179 -28.94 20.11 7.07
N GLU A 180 -29.86 20.28 7.98
CA GLU A 180 -31.30 20.19 7.81
C GLU A 180 -31.70 21.20 6.74
N ILE A 181 -32.01 20.76 5.52
CA ILE A 181 -32.63 21.60 4.50
C ILE A 181 -34.13 21.41 4.65
N ALA A 182 -34.76 22.41 5.29
CA ALA A 182 -36.20 22.64 5.21
C ALA A 182 -36.51 23.53 3.99
N PHE A 183 -37.42 23.03 3.12
CA PHE A 183 -38.10 23.65 1.97
C PHE A 183 -37.28 23.86 0.70
#